data_945d5bfa75c64cfef237b6774be9e2f0
#
_entry.id   945d5bfa75c64cfef237b6774be9e2f0
#
_cell.length_a   1.000
_cell.length_b   1.000
_cell.length_c   1.000
_cell.angle_alpha   90.00
_cell.angle_beta   90.00
_cell.angle_gamma   90.00
#
_symmetry.space_group_name_H-M   'P 1'
#
loop_
_entity.id
_entity.type
_entity.pdbx_description
1 polymer ?
#
loop_
_entity_poly.entity_id
_entity_poly.type
_entity_poly.pdbx_seq_one_letter_code
_entity_poly.pdbx_strand_id
1 'polypeptide(L)'
;MKVQKDRCERMKKLEQLYEGKAKKVFATDDPDIVIVDYKDDATAFNGEKKGTIVGKGVINNRMTNYIFQVLEREGVPTHYVEELSERETAVKKVEIVPLEVIVRNVAAGSFSEKLGIEEGRKLLAPTLEFSYKDDELGDPMINDYFAIAIGAATRDRMMTATPSFI
;
A
#
# COMPACT_ATOMS: atom_id res chain seq x y z
N MET A 1 2.06 -25.64 -12.02
CA MET A 1 2.89 -24.68 -12.80
C MET A 1 2.42 -24.44 -14.23
N LYS A 2 1.94 -25.40 -15.01
CA LYS A 2 1.41 -25.16 -16.38
C LYS A 2 0.11 -24.33 -16.42
N VAL A 3 -0.83 -24.57 -15.51
CA VAL A 3 -2.15 -23.90 -15.49
C VAL A 3 -2.03 -22.39 -15.21
N GLN A 4 -1.04 -21.96 -14.45
CA GLN A 4 -0.81 -20.55 -14.10
C GLN A 4 -0.22 -19.77 -15.27
N LYS A 5 0.66 -20.40 -16.05
CA LYS A 5 1.29 -19.79 -17.23
C LYS A 5 0.29 -19.55 -18.37
N ASP A 6 -0.68 -20.47 -18.53
CA ASP A 6 -1.76 -20.35 -19.53
C ASP A 6 -2.78 -19.24 -19.17
N ARG A 7 -2.88 -18.84 -17.90
CA ARG A 7 -3.80 -17.77 -17.44
C ARG A 7 -3.24 -16.39 -17.77
N CYS A 8 -1.93 -16.20 -17.63
CA CYS A 8 -1.24 -14.94 -17.93
C CYS A 8 -1.27 -14.58 -19.41
N GLU A 9 -1.13 -15.56 -20.32
CA GLU A 9 -1.19 -15.35 -21.77
C GLU A 9 -2.59 -14.96 -22.29
N ARG A 10 -3.63 -15.05 -21.44
CA ARG A 10 -5.03 -14.73 -21.79
C ARG A 10 -5.58 -13.47 -21.16
N MET A 11 -4.95 -12.94 -20.12
CA MET A 11 -5.46 -11.74 -19.43
C MET A 11 -5.27 -10.50 -20.30
N LYS A 12 -6.37 -9.87 -20.68
CA LYS A 12 -6.36 -8.65 -21.49
C LYS A 12 -6.36 -7.42 -20.57
N LYS A 13 -5.36 -6.56 -20.74
CA LYS A 13 -5.35 -5.22 -20.15
C LYS A 13 -6.37 -4.35 -20.90
N LEU A 14 -7.30 -3.75 -20.16
CA LEU A 14 -8.38 -2.92 -20.69
C LEU A 14 -8.15 -1.44 -20.31
N GLU A 15 -9.22 -0.67 -20.07
CA GLU A 15 -9.17 0.75 -19.75
C GLU A 15 -8.46 1.05 -18.42
N GLN A 16 -7.88 2.24 -18.36
CA GLN A 16 -7.29 2.75 -17.13
C GLN A 16 -8.38 3.18 -16.14
N LEU A 17 -8.35 2.57 -14.94
CA LEU A 17 -9.30 2.86 -13.87
C LEU A 17 -8.82 3.99 -12.96
N TYR A 18 -7.50 4.07 -12.73
CA TYR A 18 -6.90 5.00 -11.78
C TYR A 18 -5.46 5.32 -12.15
N GLU A 19 -5.03 6.54 -11.79
CA GLU A 19 -3.63 6.94 -11.85
C GLU A 19 -3.25 7.72 -10.58
N GLY A 20 -2.22 7.22 -9.88
CA GLY A 20 -1.63 7.88 -8.71
C GLY A 20 -0.20 8.36 -8.98
N LYS A 21 0.45 8.79 -7.91
CA LYS A 21 1.83 9.32 -7.94
C LYS A 21 2.84 8.27 -8.47
N ALA A 22 2.67 6.99 -8.14
CA ALA A 22 3.65 5.94 -8.41
C ALA A 22 3.16 4.83 -9.34
N LYS A 23 1.87 4.74 -9.63
CA LYS A 23 1.26 3.61 -10.36
C LYS A 23 0.01 4.02 -11.11
N LYS A 24 -0.29 3.24 -12.16
CA LYS A 24 -1.57 3.20 -12.87
C LYS A 24 -2.25 1.87 -12.59
N VAL A 25 -3.57 1.86 -12.60
CA VAL A 25 -4.38 0.66 -12.43
C VAL A 25 -5.29 0.50 -13.64
N PHE A 26 -5.29 -0.69 -14.20
CA PHE A 26 -6.07 -1.02 -15.39
C PHE A 26 -7.05 -2.15 -15.10
N ALA A 27 -8.23 -2.07 -15.69
CA ALA A 27 -9.17 -3.18 -15.73
C ALA A 27 -8.60 -4.35 -16.55
N THR A 28 -9.16 -5.54 -16.31
CA THR A 28 -8.91 -6.71 -17.14
C THR A 28 -10.23 -7.33 -17.58
N ASP A 29 -10.17 -8.35 -18.41
CA ASP A 29 -11.32 -9.19 -18.80
C ASP A 29 -11.86 -10.07 -17.65
N ASP A 30 -11.13 -10.14 -16.52
CA ASP A 30 -11.61 -10.72 -15.26
C ASP A 30 -12.01 -9.57 -14.30
N PRO A 31 -13.29 -9.42 -13.93
CA PRO A 31 -13.76 -8.29 -13.10
C PRO A 31 -13.15 -8.25 -11.70
N ASP A 32 -12.60 -9.37 -11.22
CA ASP A 32 -11.99 -9.49 -9.90
C ASP A 32 -10.47 -9.23 -9.91
N ILE A 33 -9.89 -9.00 -11.08
CA ILE A 33 -8.45 -8.79 -11.27
C ILE A 33 -8.21 -7.43 -11.93
N VAL A 34 -7.18 -6.73 -11.47
CA VAL A 34 -6.67 -5.50 -12.08
C VAL A 34 -5.17 -5.62 -12.32
N ILE A 35 -4.65 -4.84 -13.26
CA ILE A 35 -3.21 -4.73 -13.52
C ILE A 35 -2.70 -3.44 -12.92
N VAL A 36 -1.68 -3.54 -12.10
CA VAL A 36 -0.93 -2.40 -11.57
C VAL A 36 0.34 -2.22 -12.40
N ASP A 37 0.49 -1.03 -12.99
CA ASP A 37 1.64 -0.61 -13.79
C ASP A 37 2.41 0.47 -13.01
N TYR A 38 3.66 0.21 -12.67
CA TYR A 38 4.50 1.08 -11.86
C TYR A 38 5.24 2.10 -12.69
N LYS A 39 5.12 3.38 -12.29
CA LYS A 39 5.70 4.55 -12.96
C LYS A 39 7.10 4.86 -12.45
N ASP A 40 7.87 5.52 -13.29
CA ASP A 40 9.17 6.11 -12.92
C ASP A 40 9.03 7.52 -12.32
N ASP A 41 7.80 8.04 -12.26
CA ASP A 41 7.53 9.35 -11.70
C ASP A 41 7.93 9.42 -10.22
N ALA A 42 8.58 10.51 -9.86
CA ALA A 42 8.93 10.86 -8.50
C ALA A 42 8.36 12.24 -8.17
N THR A 43 7.77 12.36 -6.98
CA THR A 43 7.27 13.63 -6.46
C THR A 43 7.86 13.86 -5.07
N ALA A 44 8.15 15.11 -4.74
CA ALA A 44 8.58 15.55 -3.42
C ALA A 44 7.82 16.81 -3.02
N PHE A 45 7.76 17.11 -1.72
CA PHE A 45 7.10 18.29 -1.15
C PHE A 45 5.63 18.40 -1.63
N ASN A 46 4.83 17.39 -1.34
CA ASN A 46 3.40 17.31 -1.73
C ASN A 46 3.14 17.54 -3.23
N GLY A 47 4.09 17.16 -4.09
CA GLY A 47 3.96 17.29 -5.54
C GLY A 47 4.47 18.59 -6.15
N GLU A 48 5.06 19.50 -5.34
CA GLU A 48 5.68 20.72 -5.85
C GLU A 48 6.90 20.42 -6.72
N LYS A 49 7.67 19.39 -6.38
CA LYS A 49 8.76 18.89 -7.23
C LYS A 49 8.37 17.61 -7.91
N LYS A 50 8.46 17.60 -9.23
CA LYS A 50 8.20 16.43 -10.07
C LYS A 50 9.44 16.10 -10.87
N GLY A 51 9.73 14.80 -11.04
CA GLY A 51 10.84 14.32 -11.82
C GLY A 51 10.64 12.86 -12.20
N THR A 52 11.57 12.32 -12.96
CA THR A 52 11.58 10.91 -13.37
C THR A 52 12.85 10.26 -12.86
N ILE A 53 12.72 9.12 -12.20
CA ILE A 53 13.84 8.28 -11.79
C ILE A 53 13.76 7.00 -12.62
N VAL A 54 14.59 6.89 -13.63
CA VAL A 54 14.60 5.75 -14.56
C VAL A 54 14.81 4.44 -13.79
N GLY A 55 13.93 3.47 -14.03
CA GLY A 55 13.96 2.17 -13.37
C GLY A 55 13.26 2.10 -12.00
N LYS A 56 12.78 3.22 -11.45
CA LYS A 56 12.05 3.23 -10.17
C LYS A 56 10.83 2.32 -10.22
N GLY A 57 10.06 2.35 -11.31
CA GLY A 57 8.88 1.49 -11.48
C GLY A 57 9.23 0.01 -11.47
N VAL A 58 10.32 -0.39 -12.13
CA VAL A 58 10.82 -1.78 -12.13
C VAL A 58 11.19 -2.23 -10.72
N ILE A 59 11.94 -1.40 -9.99
CA ILE A 59 12.35 -1.71 -8.62
C ILE A 59 11.13 -1.82 -7.70
N ASN A 60 10.19 -0.87 -7.79
CA ASN A 60 8.97 -0.88 -6.98
C ASN A 60 8.13 -2.12 -7.26
N ASN A 61 7.95 -2.50 -8.53
CA ASN A 61 7.21 -3.70 -8.90
C ASN A 61 7.85 -4.96 -8.29
N ARG A 62 9.15 -5.17 -8.53
CA ARG A 62 9.88 -6.35 -8.04
C ARG A 62 9.91 -6.43 -6.52
N MET A 63 10.18 -5.30 -5.85
CA MET A 63 10.21 -5.24 -4.39
C MET A 63 8.85 -5.56 -3.78
N THR A 64 7.78 -4.98 -4.33
CA THR A 64 6.39 -5.24 -3.89
C THR A 64 6.04 -6.72 -4.06
N ASN A 65 6.31 -7.29 -5.23
CA ASN A 65 6.04 -8.70 -5.51
C ASN A 65 6.82 -9.63 -4.58
N TYR A 66 8.09 -9.31 -4.32
CA TYR A 66 8.90 -10.09 -3.39
C TYR A 66 8.34 -10.06 -1.96
N ILE A 67 7.98 -8.87 -1.46
CA ILE A 67 7.42 -8.70 -0.11
C ILE A 67 6.09 -9.44 0.01
N PHE A 68 5.19 -9.33 -0.96
CA PHE A 68 3.91 -10.04 -0.94
C PHE A 68 4.09 -11.54 -0.91
N GLN A 69 5.01 -12.09 -1.69
CA GLN A 69 5.31 -13.53 -1.66
C GLN A 69 5.93 -13.97 -0.33
N VAL A 70 6.71 -13.11 0.34
CA VAL A 70 7.20 -13.39 1.71
C VAL A 70 6.04 -13.45 2.68
N LEU A 71 5.14 -12.46 2.66
CA LEU A 71 3.97 -12.40 3.52
C LEU A 71 3.06 -13.63 3.33
N GLU A 72 2.80 -14.02 2.09
CA GLU A 72 1.95 -15.19 1.80
C GLU A 72 2.58 -16.51 2.28
N ARG A 73 3.89 -16.64 2.22
CA ARG A 73 4.58 -17.80 2.80
C ARG A 73 4.45 -17.87 4.32
N GLU A 74 4.37 -16.71 4.98
CA GLU A 74 4.13 -16.60 6.43
C GLU A 74 2.64 -16.64 6.81
N GLY A 75 1.75 -16.94 5.84
CA GLY A 75 0.31 -17.07 6.06
C GLY A 75 -0.47 -15.77 6.08
N VAL A 76 0.15 -14.64 5.73
CA VAL A 76 -0.53 -13.34 5.60
C VAL A 76 -1.08 -13.21 4.18
N PRO A 77 -2.42 -13.18 3.99
CA PRO A 77 -3.00 -13.06 2.67
C PRO A 77 -2.72 -11.68 2.07
N THR A 78 -2.39 -11.65 0.77
CA THR A 78 -2.23 -10.43 0.00
C THR A 78 -3.18 -10.39 -1.19
N HIS A 79 -3.16 -9.27 -1.92
CA HIS A 79 -3.89 -9.16 -3.19
C HIS A 79 -3.04 -9.57 -4.41
N TYR A 80 -1.80 -9.99 -4.21
CA TYR A 80 -0.91 -10.45 -5.28
C TYR A 80 -1.49 -11.66 -6.02
N VAL A 81 -1.39 -11.66 -7.34
CA VAL A 81 -1.75 -12.79 -8.19
C VAL A 81 -0.53 -13.27 -8.98
N GLU A 82 0.05 -12.41 -9.81
CA GLU A 82 1.17 -12.78 -10.69
C GLU A 82 1.91 -11.55 -11.22
N GLU A 83 3.24 -11.64 -11.35
CA GLU A 83 4.04 -10.66 -12.07
C GLU A 83 3.90 -10.88 -13.58
N LEU A 84 3.42 -9.88 -14.31
CA LEU A 84 3.18 -9.93 -15.76
C LEU A 84 4.40 -9.44 -16.57
N SER A 85 5.08 -8.44 -16.05
CA SER A 85 6.27 -7.85 -16.67
C SER A 85 7.16 -7.20 -15.60
N GLU A 86 8.26 -6.62 -16.03
CA GLU A 86 9.14 -5.88 -15.10
C GLU A 86 8.44 -4.74 -14.35
N ARG A 87 7.34 -4.20 -14.90
CA ARG A 87 6.59 -3.05 -14.37
C ARG A 87 5.16 -3.36 -13.99
N GLU A 88 4.64 -4.50 -14.40
CA GLU A 88 3.23 -4.82 -14.26
C GLU A 88 3.00 -6.06 -13.42
N THR A 89 2.03 -5.99 -12.56
CA THR A 89 1.58 -7.09 -11.70
C THR A 89 0.06 -7.17 -11.76
N ALA A 90 -0.46 -8.38 -11.97
CA ALA A 90 -1.86 -8.71 -11.75
C ALA A 90 -2.12 -8.84 -10.25
N VAL A 91 -3.17 -8.16 -9.78
CA VAL A 91 -3.59 -8.21 -8.38
C VAL A 91 -5.10 -8.36 -8.29
N LYS A 92 -5.58 -8.95 -7.20
CA LYS A 92 -7.03 -8.96 -6.90
C LYS A 92 -7.52 -7.52 -6.78
N LYS A 93 -8.69 -7.25 -7.35
CA LYS A 93 -9.39 -5.99 -7.17
C LYS A 93 -9.90 -5.93 -5.73
N VAL A 94 -9.45 -4.94 -4.99
CA VAL A 94 -9.82 -4.76 -3.57
C VAL A 94 -10.38 -3.36 -3.34
N GLU A 95 -11.20 -3.22 -2.32
CA GLU A 95 -11.60 -1.94 -1.78
C GLU A 95 -10.55 -1.46 -0.79
N ILE A 96 -10.02 -0.27 -1.01
CA ILE A 96 -9.00 0.31 -0.13
C ILE A 96 -9.68 0.97 1.06
N VAL A 97 -9.26 0.60 2.27
CA VAL A 97 -9.62 1.31 3.49
C VAL A 97 -8.83 2.63 3.52
N PRO A 98 -9.48 3.80 3.65
CA PRO A 98 -8.80 5.10 3.59
C PRO A 98 -8.02 5.40 4.89
N LEU A 99 -7.16 4.47 5.30
CA LEU A 99 -6.33 4.59 6.48
C LEU A 99 -4.88 4.21 6.16
N GLU A 100 -3.96 5.00 6.66
CA GLU A 100 -2.57 4.60 6.79
C GLU A 100 -2.37 3.96 8.17
N VAL A 101 -1.84 2.74 8.20
CA VAL A 101 -1.53 2.00 9.41
C VAL A 101 -0.03 2.04 9.63
N ILE A 102 0.42 2.64 10.73
CA ILE A 102 1.84 2.90 10.97
C ILE A 102 2.29 2.17 12.23
N VAL A 103 3.32 1.34 12.08
CA VAL A 103 4.01 0.69 13.22
C VAL A 103 5.39 1.29 13.36
N ARG A 104 5.73 1.78 14.56
CA ARG A 104 7.07 2.33 14.85
C ARG A 104 7.75 1.59 15.98
N ASN A 105 9.00 1.25 15.77
CA ASN A 105 9.91 0.72 16.78
C ASN A 105 10.92 1.78 17.24
N VAL A 106 11.06 2.82 16.44
CA VAL A 106 12.01 3.93 16.64
C VAL A 106 11.27 5.23 16.41
N ALA A 107 11.50 6.23 17.26
CA ALA A 107 10.93 7.56 17.11
C ALA A 107 11.48 8.24 15.84
N ALA A 108 10.59 8.75 14.99
CA ALA A 108 10.94 9.43 13.76
C ALA A 108 9.80 10.34 13.25
N GLY A 109 10.15 11.36 12.47
CA GLY A 109 9.22 12.24 11.78
C GLY A 109 8.16 12.83 12.70
N SER A 110 6.90 12.87 12.26
CA SER A 110 5.79 13.50 13.00
C SER A 110 5.58 12.97 14.42
N PHE A 111 5.95 11.73 14.71
CA PHE A 111 5.90 11.18 16.06
C PHE A 111 6.91 11.88 16.99
N SER A 112 8.15 12.04 16.54
CA SER A 112 9.20 12.74 17.27
C SER A 112 8.84 14.20 17.50
N GLU A 113 8.38 14.89 16.46
CA GLU A 113 7.99 16.31 16.52
C GLU A 113 6.85 16.56 17.50
N LYS A 114 5.76 15.78 17.40
CA LYS A 114 4.55 15.98 18.22
C LYS A 114 4.75 15.63 19.68
N LEU A 115 5.59 14.66 19.99
CA LEU A 115 5.82 14.18 21.36
C LEU A 115 7.11 14.76 21.99
N GLY A 116 7.88 15.54 21.25
CA GLY A 116 9.16 16.08 21.74
C GLY A 116 10.19 15.01 22.05
N ILE A 117 10.15 13.88 21.35
CA ILE A 117 11.06 12.74 21.55
C ILE A 117 12.18 12.86 20.52
N GLU A 118 13.42 12.65 20.96
CA GLU A 118 14.58 12.67 20.07
C GLU A 118 14.44 11.64 18.94
N GLU A 119 14.65 12.06 17.70
CA GLU A 119 14.59 11.20 16.52
C GLU A 119 15.70 10.14 16.59
N GLY A 120 15.38 8.90 16.22
CA GLY A 120 16.29 7.78 16.34
C GLY A 120 16.22 7.06 17.70
N ARG A 121 15.50 7.59 18.70
CA ARG A 121 15.32 6.92 19.99
C ARG A 121 14.51 5.64 19.83
N LYS A 122 15.04 4.52 20.32
CA LYS A 122 14.33 3.26 20.36
C LYS A 122 13.18 3.33 21.36
N LEU A 123 11.99 2.93 20.94
CA LEU A 123 10.80 2.92 21.78
C LEU A 123 10.79 1.71 22.71
N LEU A 124 10.15 1.82 23.87
CA LEU A 124 10.02 0.75 24.85
C LEU A 124 9.11 -0.39 24.36
N ALA A 125 8.15 -0.05 23.53
CA ALA A 125 7.25 -0.97 22.83
C ALA A 125 6.92 -0.40 21.44
N PRO A 126 6.53 -1.25 20.47
CA PRO A 126 6.02 -0.77 19.20
C PRO A 126 4.78 0.11 19.39
N THR A 127 4.66 1.20 18.62
CA THR A 127 3.42 1.96 18.53
C THR A 127 2.58 1.48 17.37
N LEU A 128 1.26 1.68 17.46
CA LEU A 128 0.32 1.51 16.37
C LEU A 128 -0.44 2.82 16.21
N GLU A 129 -0.32 3.41 15.03
CA GLU A 129 -0.91 4.71 14.71
C GLU A 129 -1.78 4.57 13.46
N PHE A 130 -2.80 5.41 13.35
CA PHE A 130 -3.64 5.52 12.17
C PHE A 130 -3.67 6.96 11.68
N SER A 131 -3.58 7.16 10.36
CA SER A 131 -3.87 8.43 9.72
C SER A 131 -5.01 8.25 8.72
N TYR A 132 -5.99 9.13 8.75
CA TYR A 132 -7.05 9.17 7.76
C TYR A 132 -6.48 9.73 6.46
N LYS A 133 -6.62 8.96 5.36
CA LYS A 133 -6.09 9.33 4.05
C LYS A 133 -7.00 10.33 3.36
N ASP A 134 -6.72 11.60 3.59
CA ASP A 134 -7.40 12.72 2.99
C ASP A 134 -6.39 13.86 2.75
N ASP A 135 -5.98 14.02 1.49
CA ASP A 135 -4.95 15.01 1.10
C ASP A 135 -5.39 16.47 1.43
N GLU A 136 -6.70 16.78 1.42
CA GLU A 136 -7.22 18.11 1.75
C GLU A 136 -7.11 18.41 3.25
N LEU A 137 -7.24 17.38 4.08
CA LEU A 137 -7.10 17.48 5.53
C LEU A 137 -5.66 17.30 6.01
N GLY A 138 -4.73 16.99 5.11
CA GLY A 138 -3.33 16.75 5.46
C GLY A 138 -3.08 15.44 6.22
N ASP A 139 -3.84 14.41 5.89
CA ASP A 139 -3.73 13.06 6.49
C ASP A 139 -3.73 13.08 8.04
N PRO A 140 -4.80 13.57 8.70
CA PRO A 140 -4.80 13.74 10.15
C PRO A 140 -4.65 12.40 10.88
N MET A 141 -3.86 12.40 11.96
CA MET A 141 -3.79 11.25 12.87
C MET A 141 -5.12 11.07 13.58
N ILE A 142 -5.62 9.84 13.60
CA ILE A 142 -6.84 9.45 14.29
C ILE A 142 -6.60 8.16 15.10
N ASN A 143 -7.54 7.80 15.94
CA ASN A 143 -7.56 6.50 16.61
C ASN A 143 -8.61 5.57 15.95
N ASP A 144 -8.62 4.33 16.39
CA ASP A 144 -9.55 3.29 15.92
C ASP A 144 -11.04 3.67 16.11
N TYR A 145 -11.37 4.31 17.23
CA TYR A 145 -12.75 4.77 17.48
C TYR A 145 -13.18 5.87 16.50
N PHE A 146 -12.26 6.78 16.15
CA PHE A 146 -12.54 7.82 15.15
C PHE A 146 -12.73 7.20 13.77
N ALA A 147 -11.85 6.26 13.37
CA ALA A 147 -11.98 5.55 12.11
C ALA A 147 -13.32 4.86 11.94
N ILE A 148 -13.82 4.23 13.02
CA ILE A 148 -15.14 3.58 13.05
C ILE A 148 -16.26 4.64 13.01
N ALA A 149 -16.15 5.69 13.81
CA ALA A 149 -17.19 6.71 13.93
C ALA A 149 -17.44 7.48 12.63
N ILE A 150 -16.40 7.74 11.85
CA ILE A 150 -16.49 8.41 10.53
C ILE A 150 -16.78 7.43 9.38
N GLY A 151 -16.90 6.12 9.66
CA GLY A 151 -17.17 5.11 8.65
C GLY A 151 -15.97 4.77 7.74
N ALA A 152 -14.76 5.20 8.09
CA ALA A 152 -13.54 4.88 7.34
C ALA A 152 -13.18 3.38 7.43
N ALA A 153 -13.50 2.73 8.54
CA ALA A 153 -13.33 1.30 8.72
C ALA A 153 -14.41 0.70 9.63
N THR A 154 -14.65 -0.60 9.48
CA THR A 154 -15.49 -1.35 10.42
C THR A 154 -14.67 -1.79 11.64
N ARG A 155 -15.34 -2.11 12.74
CA ARG A 155 -14.68 -2.65 13.94
C ARG A 155 -13.87 -3.92 13.64
N ASP A 156 -14.40 -4.82 12.81
CA ASP A 156 -13.72 -6.08 12.46
C ASP A 156 -12.44 -5.81 11.63
N ARG A 157 -12.50 -4.86 10.69
CA ARG A 157 -11.32 -4.44 9.92
C ARG A 157 -10.25 -3.83 10.83
N MET A 158 -10.64 -3.01 11.83
CA MET A 158 -9.70 -2.41 12.79
C MET A 158 -9.05 -3.48 13.68
N MET A 159 -9.82 -4.45 14.16
CA MET A 159 -9.30 -5.58 14.96
C MET A 159 -8.29 -6.43 14.17
N THR A 160 -8.53 -6.63 12.86
CA THR A 160 -7.60 -7.37 11.98
C THR A 160 -6.34 -6.58 11.68
N ALA A 161 -6.43 -5.25 11.57
CA ALA A 161 -5.29 -4.36 11.35
C ALA A 161 -4.43 -4.17 12.60
N THR A 162 -4.97 -4.51 13.78
CA THR A 162 -4.23 -4.46 15.05
C THR A 162 -3.54 -5.81 15.25
N PRO A 163 -2.23 -5.94 15.01
CA PRO A 163 -1.52 -7.19 15.27
C PRO A 163 -1.65 -7.55 16.75
N SER A 164 -1.82 -8.83 17.06
CA SER A 164 -1.80 -9.35 18.42
C SER A 164 -0.36 -9.26 18.97
N PHE A 165 0.13 -8.04 19.18
CA PHE A 165 1.44 -7.76 19.78
C PHE A 165 1.29 -7.29 21.23
N ILE A 166 0.48 -8.00 22.00
CA ILE A 166 0.46 -7.85 23.46
C ILE A 166 0.53 -9.23 24.08
#